data_529b36cbc2343ba31926d8f7666ba412
#
_entry.id   529b36cbc2343ba31926d8f7666ba412
#
_cell.length_a   1.000
_cell.length_b   1.000
_cell.length_c   1.000
_cell.angle_alpha   90.00
_cell.angle_beta   90.00
_cell.angle_gamma   90.00
#
_symmetry.space_group_name_H-M   'P 1'
#
loop_
_entity.id
_entity.type
_entity.pdbx_description
1 polymer ?
#
loop_
_entity_poly.entity_id
_entity_poly.type
_entity_poly.pdbx_seq_one_letter_code
_entity_poly.pdbx_strand_id
1 'polypeptide(L)'
;TSPVPIQRKPDNSQASVTSKPLHSNGQLDLFATPNVGVDLDENLIKGEIKTIDDVKPNYILVESDEEINTLIENLDKLDSFCFDTETTGLDTMIAEVVGLAFSWKSGEGYYVFINEGDEQRVLDLFKPLFNNESTTKIGQNLKYDINVLVKYGVFVNSGSSACLLAI
;
A
#
# COMPACT_ATOMS: atom_id res chain seq x y z
N THR A 1 -57.19 21.56 40.83
CA THR A 1 -56.19 22.35 40.04
C THR A 1 -55.65 21.48 38.96
N SER A 2 -56.21 21.74 37.73
CA SER A 2 -55.78 21.02 36.49
C SER A 2 -54.49 21.60 35.94
N PRO A 3 -53.58 20.83 35.35
CA PRO A 3 -52.36 21.34 34.76
C PRO A 3 -52.60 21.95 33.36
N VAL A 4 -51.91 23.04 33.09
CA VAL A 4 -51.94 23.84 31.88
C VAL A 4 -51.19 23.09 30.75
N PRO A 5 -51.69 23.00 29.51
CA PRO A 5 -51.00 22.32 28.41
C PRO A 5 -49.88 23.22 27.83
N ILE A 6 -48.70 22.66 27.73
CA ILE A 6 -47.55 23.30 27.03
C ILE A 6 -47.74 23.20 25.52
N GLN A 7 -47.92 24.35 24.87
CA GLN A 7 -47.90 24.44 23.41
C GLN A 7 -46.49 24.36 22.90
N ARG A 8 -46.20 23.31 22.13
CA ARG A 8 -44.96 23.19 21.31
C ARG A 8 -45.15 23.92 20.03
N LYS A 9 -44.25 24.87 19.73
CA LYS A 9 -44.15 25.48 18.37
C LYS A 9 -43.73 24.43 17.38
N PRO A 10 -44.24 24.45 16.12
CA PRO A 10 -43.74 23.60 15.06
C PRO A 10 -42.38 24.09 14.58
N ASP A 11 -41.39 23.22 14.68
CA ASP A 11 -40.07 23.42 14.05
C ASP A 11 -40.21 23.14 12.55
N ASN A 12 -40.11 24.20 11.75
CA ASN A 12 -40.27 24.13 10.31
C ASN A 12 -38.89 24.14 9.67
N SER A 13 -38.10 23.08 9.86
CA SER A 13 -36.87 22.80 9.10
C SER A 13 -37.14 21.69 8.08
N GLN A 14 -37.80 22.08 6.98
CA GLN A 14 -37.79 21.25 5.75
C GLN A 14 -36.40 21.28 5.15
N ALA A 15 -35.61 20.28 5.45
CA ALA A 15 -34.43 19.96 4.66
C ALA A 15 -34.90 19.39 3.32
N SER A 16 -34.81 20.20 2.26
CA SER A 16 -35.05 19.74 0.88
C SER A 16 -33.93 18.79 0.48
N VAL A 17 -34.22 17.51 0.55
CA VAL A 17 -33.34 16.47 -0.06
C VAL A 17 -33.59 16.51 -1.57
N THR A 18 -32.74 17.23 -2.30
CA THR A 18 -32.70 17.14 -3.76
C THR A 18 -32.03 15.83 -4.12
N SER A 19 -32.81 14.82 -4.49
CA SER A 19 -32.33 13.58 -5.09
C SER A 19 -31.70 13.90 -6.44
N LYS A 20 -30.40 13.66 -6.58
CA LYS A 20 -29.70 13.66 -7.87
C LYS A 20 -30.21 12.54 -8.75
N PRO A 21 -30.30 12.70 -10.08
CA PRO A 21 -30.76 11.66 -10.98
C PRO A 21 -29.76 10.49 -10.98
N LEU A 22 -30.28 9.29 -10.83
CA LEU A 22 -29.56 8.04 -11.02
C LEU A 22 -29.16 7.95 -12.50
N HIS A 23 -27.86 7.77 -12.78
CA HIS A 23 -27.43 7.44 -14.13
C HIS A 23 -28.05 6.09 -14.55
N SER A 24 -28.43 5.97 -15.83
CA SER A 24 -29.20 4.87 -16.41
C SER A 24 -28.59 3.47 -16.27
N ASN A 25 -27.42 3.32 -15.67
CA ASN A 25 -26.68 2.05 -15.54
C ASN A 25 -26.64 1.50 -14.11
N GLY A 26 -27.30 2.12 -13.14
CA GLY A 26 -27.32 1.61 -11.75
C GLY A 26 -25.96 1.56 -11.04
N GLN A 27 -24.93 2.14 -11.61
CA GLN A 27 -23.59 2.16 -11.05
C GLN A 27 -23.46 3.37 -10.10
N LEU A 28 -23.16 3.09 -8.84
CA LEU A 28 -22.82 4.12 -7.87
C LEU A 28 -21.49 4.76 -8.29
N ASP A 29 -21.47 6.08 -8.44
CA ASP A 29 -20.23 6.80 -8.66
C ASP A 29 -19.44 6.83 -7.36
N LEU A 30 -18.45 5.94 -7.26
CA LEU A 30 -17.58 5.82 -6.09
C LEU A 30 -16.73 7.08 -5.85
N PHE A 31 -16.62 7.95 -6.85
CA PHE A 31 -15.86 9.20 -6.80
C PHE A 31 -16.76 10.45 -6.75
N ALA A 32 -18.07 10.28 -6.61
CA ALA A 32 -18.97 11.41 -6.36
C ALA A 32 -18.63 12.03 -5.00
N THR A 33 -17.88 13.11 -5.00
CA THR A 33 -17.63 13.90 -3.79
C THR A 33 -18.98 14.38 -3.24
N PRO A 34 -19.35 14.07 -1.98
CA PRO A 34 -20.49 14.70 -1.36
C PRO A 34 -20.23 16.20 -1.33
N ASN A 35 -21.18 16.98 -1.81
CA ASN A 35 -21.12 18.45 -1.81
C ASN A 35 -21.34 18.93 -0.36
N VAL A 36 -20.41 18.59 0.52
CA VAL A 36 -20.26 19.17 1.83
C VAL A 36 -19.49 20.47 1.55
N GLY A 37 -20.12 21.60 1.77
CA GLY A 37 -19.47 22.91 1.67
C GLY A 37 -18.41 23.07 2.77
N VAL A 38 -17.33 22.32 2.62
CA VAL A 38 -16.07 22.57 3.29
C VAL A 38 -15.33 23.49 2.33
N ASP A 39 -15.19 24.75 2.67
CA ASP A 39 -14.21 25.65 2.06
C ASP A 39 -12.85 25.03 2.32
N LEU A 40 -12.45 24.08 1.48
CA LEU A 40 -11.07 23.64 1.43
C LEU A 40 -10.28 24.81 0.90
N ASP A 41 -9.45 25.38 1.77
CA ASP A 41 -8.51 26.43 1.41
C ASP A 41 -7.71 25.95 0.19
N GLU A 42 -7.98 26.53 -0.98
CA GLU A 42 -7.33 26.18 -2.25
C GLU A 42 -5.80 26.31 -2.18
N ASN A 43 -5.29 26.94 -1.11
CA ASN A 43 -3.86 27.04 -0.85
C ASN A 43 -3.24 25.79 -0.23
N LEU A 44 -4.04 24.85 0.31
CA LEU A 44 -3.54 23.58 0.87
C LEU A 44 -3.21 22.52 -0.21
N ILE A 45 -3.68 22.70 -1.46
CA ILE A 45 -3.47 21.74 -2.56
C ILE A 45 -2.42 22.24 -3.57
N LYS A 46 -1.67 23.29 -3.26
CA LYS A 46 -0.55 23.77 -4.10
C LYS A 46 0.74 22.96 -3.91
N GLY A 47 0.65 21.67 -3.63
CA GLY A 47 1.72 20.72 -3.93
C GLY A 47 1.70 20.48 -5.45
N GLU A 48 2.77 20.84 -6.14
CA GLU A 48 2.95 20.53 -7.55
C GLU A 48 2.84 18.99 -7.71
N ILE A 49 1.73 18.53 -8.31
CA ILE A 49 1.52 17.10 -8.57
C ILE A 49 2.53 16.72 -9.65
N LYS A 50 3.56 16.00 -9.27
CA LYS A 50 4.53 15.46 -10.22
C LYS A 50 3.95 14.23 -10.90
N THR A 51 4.08 14.18 -12.20
CA THR A 51 3.74 13.03 -13.02
C THR A 51 4.98 12.14 -13.23
N ILE A 52 4.80 10.97 -13.83
CA ILE A 52 5.91 10.09 -14.18
C ILE A 52 6.90 10.76 -15.16
N ASP A 53 6.43 11.71 -15.96
CA ASP A 53 7.26 12.45 -16.91
C ASP A 53 8.18 13.47 -16.23
N ASP A 54 7.83 13.90 -15.02
CA ASP A 54 8.60 14.85 -14.20
C ASP A 54 9.69 14.17 -13.37
N VAL A 55 9.65 12.83 -13.26
CA VAL A 55 10.59 12.02 -12.49
C VAL A 55 11.39 11.18 -13.46
N LYS A 56 12.73 11.23 -13.38
CA LYS A 56 13.60 10.28 -14.08
C LYS A 56 13.85 9.08 -13.16
N PRO A 57 13.08 7.99 -13.30
CA PRO A 57 13.25 6.83 -12.44
C PRO A 57 14.56 6.12 -12.77
N ASN A 58 15.22 5.60 -11.75
CA ASN A 58 16.36 4.71 -11.85
C ASN A 58 15.91 3.30 -11.40
N TYR A 59 15.48 2.48 -12.36
CA TYR A 59 15.06 1.11 -12.09
C TYR A 59 16.17 0.14 -12.48
N ILE A 60 16.54 -0.72 -11.54
CA ILE A 60 17.65 -1.66 -11.66
C ILE A 60 17.09 -3.07 -11.61
N LEU A 61 17.34 -3.84 -12.70
CA LEU A 61 17.06 -5.26 -12.75
C LEU A 61 18.23 -6.01 -12.10
N VAL A 62 17.93 -6.96 -11.22
CA VAL A 62 18.87 -7.77 -10.46
C VAL A 62 18.64 -9.23 -10.84
N GLU A 63 19.61 -9.87 -11.50
CA GLU A 63 19.43 -11.21 -12.06
C GLU A 63 20.48 -12.21 -11.57
N SER A 64 21.67 -11.75 -11.19
CA SER A 64 22.74 -12.63 -10.71
C SER A 64 22.81 -12.73 -9.18
N ASP A 65 23.35 -13.82 -8.68
CA ASP A 65 23.53 -14.03 -7.24
C ASP A 65 24.49 -12.98 -6.63
N GLU A 66 25.47 -12.50 -7.37
CA GLU A 66 26.36 -11.42 -6.93
C GLU A 66 25.61 -10.09 -6.75
N GLU A 67 24.72 -9.77 -7.69
CA GLU A 67 23.88 -8.57 -7.60
C GLU A 67 22.86 -8.69 -6.45
N ILE A 68 22.26 -9.87 -6.26
CA ILE A 68 21.36 -10.16 -5.14
C ILE A 68 22.09 -9.95 -3.81
N ASN A 69 23.28 -10.53 -3.64
CA ASN A 69 24.06 -10.37 -2.42
C ASN A 69 24.42 -8.90 -2.18
N THR A 70 24.83 -8.17 -3.22
CA THR A 70 25.12 -6.73 -3.14
C THR A 70 23.88 -5.94 -2.71
N LEU A 71 22.71 -6.26 -3.25
CA LEU A 71 21.43 -5.65 -2.87
C LEU A 71 21.11 -5.92 -1.40
N ILE A 72 21.23 -7.17 -0.95
CA ILE A 72 20.99 -7.58 0.44
C ILE A 72 21.93 -6.82 1.39
N GLU A 73 23.22 -6.73 1.08
CA GLU A 73 24.19 -5.99 1.90
C GLU A 73 23.86 -4.48 1.99
N ASN A 74 23.28 -3.91 0.94
CA ASN A 74 22.87 -2.51 0.96
C ASN A 74 21.61 -2.32 1.80
N LEU A 75 20.61 -3.21 1.65
CA LEU A 75 19.36 -3.17 2.41
C LEU A 75 19.59 -3.39 3.91
N ASP A 76 20.51 -4.28 4.28
CA ASP A 76 20.80 -4.62 5.69
C ASP A 76 21.44 -3.45 6.48
N LYS A 77 22.02 -2.48 5.78
CA LYS A 77 22.60 -1.25 6.38
C LYS A 77 21.56 -0.15 6.63
N LEU A 78 20.32 -0.33 6.17
CA LEU A 78 19.27 0.68 6.25
C LEU A 78 18.41 0.52 7.51
N ASP A 79 17.93 1.63 8.02
CA ASP A 79 16.91 1.62 9.08
C ASP A 79 15.55 1.14 8.57
N SER A 80 15.27 1.37 7.27
CA SER A 80 14.02 0.96 6.64
C SER A 80 14.12 0.86 5.13
N PHE A 81 13.32 -0.03 4.54
CA PHE A 81 13.11 -0.13 3.09
C PHE A 81 11.69 -0.58 2.77
N CYS A 82 11.23 -0.21 1.56
CA CYS A 82 10.00 -0.73 0.99
C CYS A 82 10.26 -2.02 0.23
N PHE A 83 9.31 -2.97 0.31
CA PHE A 83 9.33 -4.15 -0.55
C PHE A 83 7.92 -4.53 -0.98
N ASP A 84 7.84 -5.29 -2.07
CA ASP A 84 6.62 -5.88 -2.62
C ASP A 84 6.97 -7.21 -3.29
N THR A 85 6.00 -8.15 -3.37
CA THR A 85 6.18 -9.43 -4.06
C THR A 85 5.37 -9.46 -5.34
N GLU A 86 6.00 -9.90 -6.43
CA GLU A 86 5.32 -10.23 -7.67
C GLU A 86 5.05 -11.71 -7.72
N THR A 87 3.81 -12.08 -8.07
CA THR A 87 3.35 -13.46 -7.97
C THR A 87 2.51 -13.90 -9.16
N THR A 88 2.37 -15.21 -9.35
CA THR A 88 1.57 -15.80 -10.45
C THR A 88 0.06 -15.64 -10.27
N GLY A 89 -0.44 -15.22 -9.10
CA GLY A 89 -1.87 -15.08 -8.84
C GLY A 89 -2.18 -14.46 -7.48
N LEU A 90 -3.47 -14.32 -7.16
CA LEU A 90 -3.94 -13.64 -5.94
C LEU A 90 -4.18 -14.58 -4.75
N ASP A 91 -4.28 -15.90 -5.00
CA ASP A 91 -4.45 -16.88 -3.93
C ASP A 91 -3.09 -17.24 -3.34
N THR A 92 -2.83 -16.75 -2.13
CA THR A 92 -1.55 -16.95 -1.43
C THR A 92 -1.21 -18.43 -1.17
N MET A 93 -2.19 -19.34 -1.23
CA MET A 93 -1.95 -20.77 -1.00
C MET A 93 -1.28 -21.45 -2.19
N ILE A 94 -1.54 -20.96 -3.41
CA ILE A 94 -1.07 -21.56 -4.66
C ILE A 94 -0.17 -20.64 -5.50
N ALA A 95 -0.23 -19.33 -5.27
CA ALA A 95 0.59 -18.35 -6.00
C ALA A 95 2.07 -18.57 -5.74
N GLU A 96 2.88 -18.51 -6.77
CA GLU A 96 4.35 -18.61 -6.73
C GLU A 96 4.96 -17.22 -6.86
N VAL A 97 6.10 -16.98 -6.20
CA VAL A 97 6.81 -15.71 -6.29
C VAL A 97 7.62 -15.68 -7.58
N VAL A 98 7.39 -14.69 -8.43
CA VAL A 98 8.14 -14.48 -9.68
C VAL A 98 9.10 -13.30 -9.61
N GLY A 99 9.05 -12.52 -8.53
CA GLY A 99 9.97 -11.43 -8.30
C GLY A 99 9.81 -10.76 -6.96
N LEU A 100 10.81 -9.95 -6.59
CA LEU A 100 10.81 -9.08 -5.42
C LEU A 100 11.17 -7.67 -5.87
N ALA A 101 10.37 -6.69 -5.48
CA ALA A 101 10.67 -5.28 -5.69
C ALA A 101 11.16 -4.63 -4.38
N PHE A 102 12.16 -3.78 -4.47
CA PHE A 102 12.70 -3.03 -3.34
C PHE A 102 12.88 -1.56 -3.66
N SER A 103 12.68 -0.69 -2.69
CA SER A 103 13.00 0.73 -2.77
C SER A 103 13.28 1.30 -1.38
N TRP A 104 14.23 2.22 -1.28
CA TRP A 104 14.52 3.00 -0.06
C TRP A 104 14.76 4.47 -0.36
N LYS A 105 14.62 4.85 -1.62
CA LYS A 105 14.82 6.23 -2.07
C LYS A 105 13.85 6.56 -3.19
N SER A 106 13.28 7.75 -3.13
CA SER A 106 12.38 8.24 -4.18
C SER A 106 13.06 8.25 -5.54
N GLY A 107 12.37 7.69 -6.55
CA GLY A 107 12.87 7.59 -7.92
C GLY A 107 13.86 6.45 -8.18
N GLU A 108 14.17 5.63 -7.17
CA GLU A 108 15.00 4.43 -7.33
C GLU A 108 14.21 3.18 -6.98
N GLY A 109 14.36 2.13 -7.77
CA GLY A 109 13.74 0.83 -7.54
C GLY A 109 14.64 -0.31 -8.02
N TYR A 110 14.59 -1.42 -7.31
CA TYR A 110 15.32 -2.63 -7.62
C TYR A 110 14.33 -3.75 -7.80
N TYR A 111 14.47 -4.50 -8.87
CA TYR A 111 13.62 -5.66 -9.15
C TYR A 111 14.48 -6.91 -9.26
N VAL A 112 14.26 -7.86 -8.39
CA VAL A 112 14.89 -9.18 -8.41
C VAL A 112 13.98 -10.11 -9.21
N PHE A 113 14.43 -10.52 -10.39
CA PHE A 113 13.70 -11.50 -11.19
C PHE A 113 13.98 -12.92 -10.69
N ILE A 114 12.92 -13.72 -10.56
CA ILE A 114 13.00 -15.10 -10.10
C ILE A 114 12.49 -16.02 -11.22
N ASN A 115 13.37 -16.89 -11.73
CA ASN A 115 12.98 -17.89 -12.72
C ASN A 115 12.13 -18.98 -12.08
N GLU A 116 11.24 -19.58 -12.87
CA GLU A 116 10.47 -20.76 -12.45
C GLU A 116 11.39 -21.89 -11.96
N GLY A 117 11.14 -22.38 -10.76
CA GLY A 117 11.92 -23.40 -10.08
C GLY A 117 13.09 -22.89 -9.25
N ASP A 118 13.42 -21.60 -9.29
CA ASP A 118 14.48 -20.97 -8.50
C ASP A 118 13.94 -20.27 -7.23
N GLU A 119 12.64 -20.26 -7.01
CA GLU A 119 11.97 -19.47 -5.97
C GLU A 119 12.57 -19.73 -4.59
N GLN A 120 12.66 -21.00 -4.22
CA GLN A 120 13.18 -21.39 -2.91
C GLN A 120 14.65 -20.95 -2.73
N ARG A 121 15.47 -21.15 -3.77
CA ARG A 121 16.90 -20.82 -3.74
C ARG A 121 17.11 -19.31 -3.56
N VAL A 122 16.42 -18.50 -4.37
CA VAL A 122 16.54 -17.05 -4.31
C VAL A 122 16.00 -16.50 -3.00
N LEU A 123 14.82 -16.97 -2.58
CA LEU A 123 14.19 -16.53 -1.34
C LEU A 123 15.00 -16.91 -0.09
N ASP A 124 15.74 -18.03 -0.14
CA ASP A 124 16.65 -18.43 0.92
C ASP A 124 17.77 -17.40 1.15
N LEU A 125 18.25 -16.72 0.11
CA LEU A 125 19.24 -15.64 0.24
C LEU A 125 18.69 -14.45 1.02
N PHE A 126 17.40 -14.15 0.87
CA PHE A 126 16.74 -13.02 1.54
C PHE A 126 16.27 -13.32 2.97
N LYS A 127 16.28 -14.60 3.42
CA LYS A 127 15.82 -14.96 4.77
C LYS A 127 16.48 -14.15 5.89
N PRO A 128 17.81 -13.98 5.92
CA PRO A 128 18.46 -13.19 6.98
C PRO A 128 17.96 -11.75 7.01
N LEU A 129 17.80 -11.11 5.83
CA LEU A 129 17.34 -9.73 5.70
C LEU A 129 15.91 -9.57 6.21
N PHE A 130 14.99 -10.45 5.78
CA PHE A 130 13.59 -10.38 6.22
C PHE A 130 13.43 -10.70 7.70
N ASN A 131 14.27 -11.56 8.25
CA ASN A 131 14.25 -11.94 9.66
C ASN A 131 14.92 -10.90 10.59
N ASN A 132 15.69 -9.95 10.05
CA ASN A 132 16.36 -8.92 10.83
C ASN A 132 15.35 -7.95 11.44
N GLU A 133 15.21 -7.97 12.77
CA GLU A 133 14.29 -7.08 13.52
C GLU A 133 14.77 -5.62 13.62
N SER A 134 16.05 -5.36 13.32
CA SER A 134 16.60 -4.02 13.41
C SER A 134 16.17 -3.13 12.25
N THR A 135 15.78 -3.70 11.13
CA THR A 135 15.36 -2.98 9.92
C THR A 135 13.86 -3.01 9.75
N THR A 136 13.24 -1.84 9.57
CA THR A 136 11.80 -1.73 9.32
C THR A 136 11.46 -2.05 7.88
N LYS A 137 10.56 -3.02 7.66
CA LYS A 137 10.02 -3.38 6.35
C LYS A 137 8.70 -2.64 6.15
N ILE A 138 8.58 -1.97 5.00
CA ILE A 138 7.44 -1.14 4.61
C ILE A 138 6.84 -1.73 3.33
N GLY A 139 5.52 -1.74 3.20
CA GLY A 139 4.85 -2.17 1.97
C GLY A 139 3.36 -1.90 2.04
N GLN A 140 2.70 -2.01 0.90
CA GLN A 140 1.26 -1.88 0.79
C GLN A 140 0.62 -3.27 0.91
N ASN A 141 -0.40 -3.42 1.77
CA ASN A 141 -1.09 -4.71 1.96
C ASN A 141 -0.16 -5.89 2.30
N LEU A 142 0.87 -5.65 3.11
CA LEU A 142 1.92 -6.62 3.47
C LEU A 142 1.41 -7.97 3.95
N LYS A 143 0.15 -8.07 4.35
CA LYS A 143 -0.47 -9.34 4.74
C LYS A 143 -0.41 -10.37 3.61
N TYR A 144 -0.60 -9.93 2.36
CA TYR A 144 -0.50 -10.79 1.19
C TYR A 144 0.94 -11.28 1.02
N ASP A 145 1.90 -10.37 0.98
CA ASP A 145 3.32 -10.65 0.77
C ASP A 145 3.87 -11.59 1.84
N ILE A 146 3.58 -11.30 3.11
CA ILE A 146 4.00 -12.15 4.24
C ILE A 146 3.44 -13.56 4.08
N ASN A 147 2.16 -13.72 3.72
CA ASN A 147 1.55 -15.05 3.57
C ASN A 147 2.18 -15.84 2.41
N VAL A 148 2.52 -15.19 1.31
CA VAL A 148 3.21 -15.84 0.20
C VAL A 148 4.62 -16.25 0.60
N LEU A 149 5.38 -15.37 1.24
CA LEU A 149 6.76 -15.61 1.66
C LEU A 149 6.88 -16.73 2.70
N VAL A 150 5.92 -16.85 3.61
CA VAL A 150 5.89 -17.93 4.64
C VAL A 150 5.89 -19.32 4.01
N LYS A 151 5.33 -19.52 2.83
CA LYS A 151 5.37 -20.81 2.11
C LYS A 151 6.79 -21.28 1.82
N TYR A 152 7.71 -20.34 1.63
CA TYR A 152 9.13 -20.60 1.38
C TYR A 152 9.97 -20.57 2.67
N GLY A 153 9.31 -20.46 3.84
CA GLY A 153 9.97 -20.36 5.13
C GLY A 153 10.69 -19.03 5.33
N VAL A 154 10.23 -17.97 4.66
CA VAL A 154 10.70 -16.59 4.86
C VAL A 154 9.74 -15.91 5.82
N PHE A 155 10.25 -15.48 6.98
CA PHE A 155 9.49 -14.77 7.99
C PHE A 155 9.89 -13.29 7.97
N VAL A 156 8.90 -12.42 7.83
CA VAL A 156 9.14 -10.98 7.80
C VAL A 156 9.01 -10.45 9.22
N ASN A 157 10.15 -10.21 9.86
CA ASN A 157 10.21 -9.59 11.17
C ASN A 157 10.52 -8.10 11.04
N SER A 158 9.90 -7.30 11.86
CA SER A 158 10.19 -5.88 12.01
C SER A 158 10.17 -5.61 13.50
N GLY A 159 11.11 -4.80 13.99
CA GLY A 159 11.09 -4.35 15.39
C GLY A 159 9.77 -3.68 15.76
N SER A 160 9.62 -3.26 17.00
CA SER A 160 8.39 -2.70 17.60
C SER A 160 7.76 -1.50 16.86
N SER A 161 8.34 -1.08 15.75
CA SER A 161 7.87 0.00 14.87
C SER A 161 7.47 -0.48 13.49
N ALA A 162 7.01 -1.73 13.34
CA ALA A 162 6.51 -2.23 12.06
C ALA A 162 5.39 -1.32 11.54
N CYS A 163 5.69 -0.49 10.56
CA CYS A 163 4.69 0.28 9.85
C CYS A 163 4.01 -0.62 8.81
N LEU A 164 3.01 -1.38 9.25
CA LEU A 164 2.00 -1.98 8.39
C LEU A 164 1.12 -0.85 7.85
N LEU A 165 1.58 -0.12 6.85
CA LEU A 165 0.74 0.79 6.10
C LEU A 165 -0.18 -0.07 5.22
N ALA A 166 -1.33 -0.46 5.78
CA ALA A 166 -2.50 -0.82 5.01
C ALA A 166 -3.17 0.52 4.62
N ILE A 167 -2.97 0.93 3.38
CA ILE A 167 -3.77 1.98 2.76
C ILE A 167 -4.88 1.31 1.98
#